data_8966936b2474308dd219ababb4a18d80
#
_entry.id   8966936b2474308dd219ababb4a18d80
#
_cell.length_a   1.000
_cell.length_b   1.000
_cell.length_c   1.000
_cell.angle_alpha   90.00
_cell.angle_beta   90.00
_cell.angle_gamma   90.00
#
_symmetry.space_group_name_H-M   'P 1'
#
loop_
_entity.id
_entity.type
_entity.pdbx_description
1 polymer ?
#
loop_
_entity_poly.entity_id
_entity_poly.type
_entity_poly.pdbx_seq_one_letter_code
_entity_poly.pdbx_strand_id
1 'polypeptide(L)'
;NPVQDFMEDCYKNWDKVKRARSLFPDYLGAKESDLTERMTKLFFVGAVSKVYRPHDKFDFVLDLVGGQGSGKTTFLTKMGQGWYTDSMKNFDDKDQLVMMLRALIVNDDEMAISNKIPFADLKKFITQTVLSFRAPYGTKVENYAKNFVIARTTNHEEYQKDRT
;
A
#
# COMPACT_ATOMS: atom_id res chain seq x y z
N ASN A 1 13.73 -13.75 5.78
CA ASN A 1 12.70 -13.04 4.98
C ASN A 1 13.36 -11.89 4.24
N PRO A 2 13.40 -11.92 2.89
CA PRO A 2 14.13 -10.90 2.12
C PRO A 2 13.72 -9.46 2.42
N VAL A 3 12.43 -9.21 2.71
CA VAL A 3 11.93 -7.87 3.05
C VAL A 3 12.45 -7.42 4.42
N GLN A 4 12.45 -8.33 5.41
CA GLN A 4 13.02 -8.04 6.74
C GLN A 4 14.51 -7.77 6.64
N ASP A 5 15.25 -8.62 5.91
CA ASP A 5 16.70 -8.48 5.72
C ASP A 5 17.03 -7.11 5.10
N PHE A 6 16.27 -6.70 4.08
CA PHE A 6 16.38 -5.37 3.47
C PHE A 6 16.11 -4.23 4.47
N MET A 7 15.03 -4.34 5.27
CA MET A 7 14.71 -3.32 6.27
C MET A 7 15.77 -3.21 7.37
N GLU A 8 16.32 -4.33 7.79
CA GLU A 8 17.40 -4.37 8.78
C GLU A 8 18.69 -3.73 8.24
N ASP A 9 19.02 -3.99 6.97
CA ASP A 9 20.17 -3.37 6.31
C ASP A 9 19.96 -1.86 6.15
N CYS A 10 18.77 -1.41 5.78
CA CYS A 10 18.42 0.00 5.76
C CYS A 10 18.59 0.65 7.15
N TYR A 11 18.17 -0.01 8.20
CA TYR A 11 18.32 0.49 9.57
C TYR A 11 19.79 0.58 10.01
N LYS A 12 20.59 -0.45 9.72
CA LYS A 12 22.03 -0.47 10.04
C LYS A 12 22.81 0.65 9.33
N ASN A 13 22.41 0.93 8.08
CA ASN A 13 23.09 1.94 7.25
C ASN A 13 22.44 3.34 7.32
N TRP A 14 21.46 3.52 8.20
CA TRP A 14 20.76 4.78 8.34
C TRP A 14 21.68 5.88 8.87
N ASP A 15 21.74 7.00 8.18
CA ASP A 15 22.51 8.20 8.52
C ASP A 15 21.94 9.03 9.69
N LYS A 16 20.87 8.52 10.36
CA LYS A 16 20.14 9.18 11.46
C LYS A 16 19.36 10.45 11.06
N VAL A 17 19.30 10.78 9.79
CA VAL A 17 18.52 11.92 9.29
C VAL A 17 17.03 11.53 9.19
N LYS A 18 16.16 12.31 9.84
CA LYS A 18 14.70 12.12 9.80
C LYS A 18 14.12 12.79 8.55
N ARG A 19 13.56 11.99 7.64
CA ARG A 19 13.02 12.45 6.34
C ARG A 19 11.51 12.45 6.23
N ALA A 20 10.79 11.98 7.24
CA ALA A 20 9.32 11.83 7.16
C ALA A 20 8.58 13.15 6.84
N ARG A 21 9.12 14.29 7.31
CA ARG A 21 8.52 15.61 7.07
C ARG A 21 8.69 16.08 5.63
N SER A 22 9.85 15.80 5.04
CA SER A 22 10.21 16.31 3.71
C SER A 22 9.96 15.32 2.56
N LEU A 23 9.70 14.06 2.85
CA LEU A 23 9.66 13.00 1.83
C LEU A 23 8.65 13.29 0.71
N PHE A 24 7.39 13.52 1.05
CA PHE A 24 6.38 13.85 0.04
C PHE A 24 6.54 15.27 -0.54
N PRO A 25 6.88 16.31 0.25
CA PRO A 25 7.23 17.62 -0.31
C PRO A 25 8.36 17.57 -1.33
N ASP A 26 9.48 16.94 -0.98
CA ASP A 26 10.68 16.92 -1.83
C ASP A 26 10.49 16.13 -3.13
N TYR A 27 9.77 15.00 -3.08
CA TYR A 27 9.66 14.09 -4.23
C TYR A 27 8.34 14.21 -5.00
N LEU A 28 7.28 14.67 -4.36
CA LEU A 28 5.95 14.76 -4.97
C LEU A 28 5.36 16.17 -4.98
N GLY A 29 6.08 17.17 -4.46
CA GLY A 29 5.60 18.55 -4.39
C GLY A 29 4.43 18.75 -3.43
N ALA A 30 4.21 17.83 -2.48
CA ALA A 30 3.18 17.99 -1.46
C ALA A 30 3.49 19.16 -0.53
N LYS A 31 2.43 19.78 0.04
CA LYS A 31 2.61 20.84 1.03
C LYS A 31 3.28 20.27 2.29
N GLU A 32 4.36 20.90 2.73
CA GLU A 32 4.95 20.60 4.02
C GLU A 32 4.01 21.01 5.15
N SER A 33 3.66 20.06 6.01
CA SER A 33 2.78 20.27 7.16
C SER A 33 2.91 19.13 8.16
N ASP A 34 2.40 19.33 9.38
CA ASP A 34 2.32 18.27 10.39
C ASP A 34 1.42 17.12 9.92
N LEU A 35 0.37 17.41 9.16
CA LEU A 35 -0.50 16.39 8.58
C LEU A 35 0.27 15.52 7.59
N THR A 36 0.98 16.12 6.64
CA THR A 36 1.80 15.40 5.65
C THR A 36 2.85 14.53 6.34
N GLU A 37 3.53 15.04 7.36
CA GLU A 37 4.49 14.27 8.14
C GLU A 37 3.84 13.07 8.84
N ARG A 38 2.68 13.27 9.47
CA ARG A 38 1.94 12.18 10.15
C ARG A 38 1.47 11.11 9.16
N MET A 39 0.96 11.50 8.01
CA MET A 39 0.53 10.57 6.96
C MET A 39 1.71 9.74 6.44
N THR A 40 2.87 10.37 6.22
CA THR A 40 4.11 9.69 5.82
C THR A 40 4.51 8.66 6.87
N LYS A 41 4.59 9.06 8.14
CA LYS A 41 4.94 8.16 9.24
C LYS A 41 3.94 6.99 9.34
N LEU A 42 2.65 7.28 9.29
CA LEU A 42 1.61 6.26 9.40
C LEU A 42 1.76 5.19 8.31
N PHE A 43 1.93 5.61 7.06
CA PHE A 43 2.04 4.68 5.95
C PHE A 43 3.30 3.80 6.04
N PHE A 44 4.47 4.40 6.25
CA PHE A 44 5.72 3.64 6.28
C PHE A 44 5.90 2.82 7.56
N VAL A 45 5.45 3.30 8.70
CA VAL A 45 5.42 2.50 9.94
C VAL A 45 4.43 1.34 9.78
N GLY A 46 3.30 1.57 9.13
CA GLY A 46 2.35 0.50 8.77
C GLY A 46 2.99 -0.55 7.87
N ALA A 47 3.75 -0.14 6.86
CA ALA A 47 4.47 -1.06 5.98
C ALA A 47 5.47 -1.94 6.76
N VAL A 48 6.27 -1.33 7.65
CA VAL A 48 7.19 -2.07 8.53
C VAL A 48 6.41 -3.02 9.45
N SER A 49 5.32 -2.55 10.06
CA SER A 49 4.48 -3.38 10.93
C SER A 49 3.96 -4.61 10.20
N LYS A 50 3.52 -4.46 8.93
CA LYS A 50 3.04 -5.59 8.12
C LYS A 50 4.11 -6.63 7.81
N VAL A 51 5.37 -6.26 7.79
CA VAL A 51 6.48 -7.20 7.58
C VAL A 51 6.80 -8.00 8.84
N TYR A 52 6.79 -7.35 10.01
CA TYR A 52 7.17 -8.00 11.28
C TYR A 52 5.98 -8.58 12.06
N ARG A 53 4.81 -7.99 11.90
CA ARG A 53 3.57 -8.37 12.59
C ARG A 53 2.37 -8.31 11.62
N PRO A 54 2.33 -9.20 10.62
CA PRO A 54 1.34 -9.14 9.53
C PRO A 54 -0.12 -9.29 10.01
N HIS A 55 -0.35 -9.84 11.19
CA HIS A 55 -1.69 -9.97 11.80
C HIS A 55 -2.19 -8.68 12.45
N ASP A 56 -1.31 -7.70 12.68
CA ASP A 56 -1.72 -6.41 13.25
C ASP A 56 -2.70 -5.69 12.32
N LYS A 57 -3.72 -5.07 12.92
CA LYS A 57 -4.71 -4.31 12.19
C LYS A 57 -4.09 -3.03 11.60
N PHE A 58 -4.34 -2.78 10.32
CA PHE A 58 -3.93 -1.58 9.63
C PHE A 58 -4.96 -1.22 8.56
N ASP A 59 -5.86 -0.29 8.88
CA ASP A 59 -7.04 0.05 8.09
C ASP A 59 -6.84 1.32 7.24
N PHE A 60 -5.62 1.72 7.02
CA PHE A 60 -5.29 2.95 6.30
C PHE A 60 -4.85 2.66 4.87
N VAL A 61 -5.23 3.55 3.97
CA VAL A 61 -4.82 3.58 2.58
C VAL A 61 -4.18 4.94 2.31
N LEU A 62 -3.04 4.94 1.64
CA LEU A 62 -2.41 6.17 1.19
C LEU A 62 -2.97 6.57 -0.18
N ASP A 63 -3.68 7.68 -0.25
CA ASP A 63 -4.14 8.26 -1.51
C ASP A 63 -3.19 9.37 -1.96
N LEU A 64 -2.57 9.19 -3.13
CA LEU A 64 -1.75 10.20 -3.78
C LEU A 64 -2.55 10.85 -4.91
N VAL A 65 -2.92 12.10 -4.71
CA VAL A 65 -3.72 12.90 -5.65
C VAL A 65 -2.85 13.98 -6.28
N GLY A 66 -2.90 14.10 -7.60
CA GLY A 66 -2.10 15.12 -8.30
C GLY A 66 -2.05 14.87 -9.79
N GLY A 67 -1.64 15.87 -10.55
CA GLY A 67 -1.58 15.83 -12.01
C GLY A 67 -0.82 14.64 -12.59
N GLN A 68 -1.11 14.35 -13.84
CA GLN A 68 -0.39 13.31 -14.59
C GLN A 68 1.10 13.66 -14.67
N GLY A 69 1.96 12.65 -14.56
CA GLY A 69 3.41 12.84 -14.61
C GLY A 69 4.04 13.40 -13.33
N SER A 70 3.29 13.60 -12.24
CA SER A 70 3.82 14.09 -10.97
C SER A 70 4.70 13.07 -10.20
N GLY A 71 4.91 11.87 -10.75
CA GLY A 71 5.83 10.89 -10.19
C GLY A 71 5.23 9.96 -9.12
N LYS A 72 3.91 9.97 -8.89
CA LYS A 72 3.25 9.17 -7.85
C LYS A 72 3.58 7.69 -7.94
N THR A 73 3.34 7.06 -9.07
CA THR A 73 3.60 5.64 -9.31
C THR A 73 5.10 5.33 -9.25
N THR A 74 5.94 6.19 -9.82
CA THR A 74 7.39 6.05 -9.75
C THR A 74 7.90 6.09 -8.31
N PHE A 75 7.36 7.00 -7.50
CA PHE A 75 7.70 7.10 -6.09
C PHE A 75 7.37 5.80 -5.35
N LEU A 76 6.13 5.30 -5.48
CA LEU A 76 5.70 4.06 -4.84
C LEU A 76 6.52 2.86 -5.28
N THR A 77 6.84 2.75 -6.57
CA THR A 77 7.68 1.69 -7.13
C THR A 77 9.07 1.70 -6.48
N LYS A 78 9.69 2.88 -6.39
CA LYS A 78 11.00 3.03 -5.76
C LYS A 78 10.98 2.71 -4.27
N MET A 79 9.93 3.13 -3.56
CA MET A 79 9.79 2.83 -2.13
C MET A 79 9.50 1.36 -1.86
N GLY A 80 8.74 0.69 -2.73
CA GLY A 80 8.45 -0.74 -2.62
C GLY A 80 9.59 -1.65 -3.06
N GLN A 81 10.63 -1.11 -3.69
CA GLN A 81 11.74 -1.88 -4.26
C GLN A 81 11.21 -3.00 -5.18
N GLY A 82 11.70 -4.23 -5.07
CA GLY A 82 11.17 -5.40 -5.76
C GLY A 82 9.84 -5.95 -5.22
N TRP A 83 9.27 -5.34 -4.18
CA TRP A 83 8.01 -5.75 -3.52
C TRP A 83 6.89 -4.74 -3.73
N TYR A 84 6.79 -4.20 -4.91
CA TYR A 84 5.72 -3.32 -5.36
C TYR A 84 4.90 -4.01 -6.44
N THR A 85 3.58 -3.81 -6.42
CA THR A 85 2.70 -4.22 -7.53
C THR A 85 1.55 -3.23 -7.73
N ASP A 86 1.22 -2.99 -8.99
CA ASP A 86 0.04 -2.26 -9.47
C ASP A 86 -0.71 -3.04 -10.55
N SER A 87 -0.34 -4.31 -10.73
CA SER A 87 -0.83 -5.14 -11.84
C SER A 87 -2.12 -5.90 -11.54
N MET A 88 -2.78 -5.62 -10.38
CA MET A 88 -4.03 -6.27 -10.02
C MET A 88 -5.18 -5.80 -10.91
N LYS A 89 -6.14 -6.72 -11.11
CA LYS A 89 -7.39 -6.46 -11.83
C LYS A 89 -8.62 -6.39 -10.93
N ASN A 90 -8.52 -7.01 -9.75
CA ASN A 90 -9.54 -7.04 -8.71
C ASN A 90 -8.90 -7.36 -7.35
N PHE A 91 -9.71 -7.39 -6.27
CA PHE A 91 -9.26 -7.66 -4.90
C PHE A 91 -9.78 -8.99 -4.33
N ASP A 92 -10.34 -9.88 -5.11
CA ASP A 92 -11.00 -11.10 -4.64
C ASP A 92 -10.58 -12.38 -5.38
N ASP A 93 -10.06 -12.28 -6.58
CA ASP A 93 -9.54 -13.42 -7.33
C ASP A 93 -8.26 -13.99 -6.68
N LYS A 94 -8.18 -15.31 -6.57
CA LYS A 94 -7.08 -16.02 -5.90
C LYS A 94 -5.69 -15.70 -6.49
N ASP A 95 -5.60 -15.55 -7.81
CA ASP A 95 -4.33 -15.25 -8.47
C ASP A 95 -3.90 -13.81 -8.16
N GLN A 96 -4.86 -12.90 -8.08
CA GLN A 96 -4.64 -11.52 -7.67
C GLN A 96 -4.21 -11.43 -6.19
N LEU A 97 -4.84 -12.21 -5.31
CA LEU A 97 -4.49 -12.26 -3.88
C LEU A 97 -3.07 -12.80 -3.68
N VAL A 98 -2.66 -13.83 -4.41
CA VAL A 98 -1.28 -14.34 -4.37
C VAL A 98 -0.27 -13.28 -4.82
N MET A 99 -0.59 -12.52 -5.87
CA MET A 99 0.25 -11.42 -6.34
C MET A 99 0.42 -10.34 -5.25
N MET A 100 -0.67 -9.95 -4.60
CA MET A 100 -0.64 -8.97 -3.51
C MET A 100 0.19 -9.44 -2.32
N LEU A 101 0.07 -10.71 -1.92
CA LEU A 101 0.84 -11.29 -0.80
C LEU A 101 2.36 -11.34 -1.04
N ARG A 102 2.81 -11.22 -2.28
CA ARG A 102 4.24 -11.11 -2.65
C ARG A 102 4.76 -9.67 -2.61
N ALA A 103 3.88 -8.70 -2.44
CA ALA A 103 4.22 -7.29 -2.39
C ALA A 103 4.27 -6.76 -0.95
N LEU A 104 4.98 -5.69 -0.75
CA LEU A 104 4.93 -4.83 0.44
C LEU A 104 3.98 -3.66 0.22
N ILE A 105 4.01 -3.08 -1.00
CA ILE A 105 3.13 -2.00 -1.42
C ILE A 105 2.29 -2.48 -2.60
N VAL A 106 0.99 -2.49 -2.38
CA VAL A 106 -0.04 -2.76 -3.41
C VAL A 106 -0.67 -1.42 -3.79
N ASN A 107 -0.54 -1.03 -5.05
CA ASN A 107 -1.07 0.23 -5.55
C ASN A 107 -2.24 0.00 -6.50
N ASP A 108 -3.41 0.53 -6.16
CA ASP A 108 -4.53 0.65 -7.09
C ASP A 108 -4.32 1.89 -7.97
N ASP A 109 -3.58 1.69 -9.05
CA ASP A 109 -3.18 2.76 -9.96
C ASP A 109 -4.39 3.36 -10.67
N GLU A 110 -4.47 4.69 -10.70
CA GLU A 110 -5.63 5.46 -11.18
C GLU A 110 -6.96 5.05 -10.52
N MET A 111 -6.90 4.46 -9.33
CA MET A 111 -8.07 3.92 -8.61
C MET A 111 -8.95 3.00 -9.48
N ALA A 112 -8.32 2.29 -10.42
CA ALA A 112 -9.01 1.51 -11.46
C ALA A 112 -9.89 0.40 -10.87
N ILE A 113 -9.50 -0.19 -9.75
CA ILE A 113 -10.30 -1.21 -9.05
C ILE A 113 -11.29 -0.54 -8.11
N SER A 114 -10.84 0.38 -7.26
CA SER A 114 -11.68 1.08 -6.28
C SER A 114 -12.89 1.77 -6.91
N ASN A 115 -12.76 2.29 -8.14
CA ASN A 115 -13.86 2.95 -8.85
C ASN A 115 -14.89 1.98 -9.44
N LYS A 116 -14.57 0.69 -9.57
CA LYS A 116 -15.45 -0.33 -10.18
C LYS A 116 -16.22 -1.15 -9.17
N ILE A 117 -15.76 -1.23 -7.93
CA ILE A 117 -16.37 -2.07 -6.90
C ILE A 117 -17.27 -1.24 -5.95
N PRO A 118 -18.27 -1.86 -5.31
CA PRO A 118 -19.04 -1.22 -4.25
C PRO A 118 -18.16 -0.75 -3.10
N PHE A 119 -18.48 0.38 -2.51
CA PHE A 119 -17.73 0.92 -1.36
C PHE A 119 -17.64 -0.06 -0.19
N ALA A 120 -18.71 -0.83 0.06
CA ALA A 120 -18.72 -1.85 1.11
C ALA A 120 -17.67 -2.94 0.88
N ASP A 121 -17.45 -3.37 -0.37
CA ASP A 121 -16.45 -4.37 -0.73
C ASP A 121 -15.02 -3.81 -0.59
N LEU A 122 -14.82 -2.58 -1.02
CA LEU A 122 -13.56 -1.86 -0.81
C LEU A 122 -13.23 -1.74 0.67
N LYS A 123 -14.20 -1.30 1.48
CA LYS A 123 -14.03 -1.18 2.93
C LYS A 123 -13.70 -2.52 3.58
N LYS A 124 -14.41 -3.59 3.19
CA LYS A 124 -14.14 -4.95 3.66
C LYS A 124 -12.71 -5.37 3.35
N PHE A 125 -12.27 -5.18 2.11
CA PHE A 125 -10.91 -5.51 1.70
C PHE A 125 -9.84 -4.73 2.47
N ILE A 126 -10.06 -3.44 2.70
CA ILE A 126 -9.12 -2.59 3.46
C ILE A 126 -9.01 -3.06 4.91
N THR A 127 -10.14 -3.37 5.55
CA THR A 127 -10.19 -3.62 7.01
C THR A 127 -9.92 -5.06 7.42
N GLN A 128 -9.96 -6.02 6.49
CA GLN A 128 -9.65 -7.42 6.82
C GLN A 128 -8.14 -7.59 7.11
N THR A 129 -7.82 -8.42 8.09
CA THR A 129 -6.44 -8.74 8.48
C THR A 129 -5.95 -10.06 7.89
N VAL A 130 -6.88 -10.89 7.46
CA VAL A 130 -6.63 -12.23 6.92
C VAL A 130 -7.34 -12.38 5.58
N LEU A 131 -6.63 -12.96 4.62
CA LEU A 131 -7.15 -13.37 3.32
C LEU A 131 -7.34 -14.88 3.34
N SER A 132 -8.60 -15.33 3.21
CA SER A 132 -8.96 -16.75 3.23
C SER A 132 -9.32 -17.20 1.82
N PHE A 133 -8.46 -18.00 1.20
CA PHE A 133 -8.69 -18.50 -0.14
C PHE A 133 -7.89 -19.78 -0.40
N ARG A 134 -8.25 -20.48 -1.46
CA ARG A 134 -7.50 -21.64 -1.96
C ARG A 134 -6.47 -21.14 -2.99
N ALA A 135 -5.20 -21.25 -2.65
CA ALA A 135 -4.12 -20.89 -3.58
C ALA A 135 -4.23 -21.68 -4.90
N PRO A 136 -3.72 -21.16 -6.01
CA PRO A 136 -3.62 -21.91 -7.26
C PRO A 136 -2.96 -23.27 -7.02
N TYR A 137 -3.57 -24.33 -7.54
CA TYR A 137 -3.15 -25.74 -7.34
C TYR A 137 -3.24 -26.25 -5.89
N GLY A 138 -3.70 -25.45 -4.94
CA GLY A 138 -3.95 -25.87 -3.56
C GLY A 138 -5.19 -26.76 -3.46
N THR A 139 -5.21 -27.65 -2.46
CA THR A 139 -6.33 -28.56 -2.21
C THR A 139 -7.30 -28.02 -1.15
N LYS A 140 -6.84 -27.09 -0.30
CA LYS A 140 -7.61 -26.56 0.84
C LYS A 140 -7.63 -25.06 0.83
N VAL A 141 -8.65 -24.47 1.45
CA VAL A 141 -8.68 -23.05 1.81
C VAL A 141 -7.72 -22.84 2.97
N GLU A 142 -6.84 -21.86 2.83
CA GLU A 142 -5.88 -21.45 3.86
C GLU A 142 -6.06 -19.98 4.20
N ASN A 143 -5.61 -19.62 5.39
CA ASN A 143 -5.64 -18.26 5.90
C ASN A 143 -4.25 -17.63 5.78
N TYR A 144 -4.18 -16.53 5.05
CA TYR A 144 -2.95 -15.77 4.87
C TYR A 144 -3.10 -14.40 5.56
N ALA A 145 -2.16 -14.04 6.42
CA ALA A 145 -2.13 -12.71 6.98
C ALA A 145 -1.93 -11.68 5.85
N LYS A 146 -2.71 -10.60 5.84
CA LYS A 146 -2.53 -9.50 4.89
C LYS A 146 -1.26 -8.72 5.25
N ASN A 147 -0.15 -9.03 4.57
CA ASN A 147 1.20 -8.60 4.88
C ASN A 147 1.69 -7.38 4.08
N PHE A 148 0.77 -6.62 3.51
CA PHE A 148 1.06 -5.46 2.66
C PHE A 148 0.25 -4.23 3.09
N VAL A 149 0.70 -3.07 2.65
CA VAL A 149 -0.04 -1.82 2.73
C VAL A 149 -0.62 -1.46 1.37
N ILE A 150 -1.70 -0.69 1.37
CA ILE A 150 -2.40 -0.28 0.16
C ILE A 150 -2.15 1.21 -0.09
N ALA A 151 -1.76 1.53 -1.31
CA ALA A 151 -1.76 2.88 -1.85
C ALA A 151 -2.72 2.96 -3.03
N ARG A 152 -3.19 4.15 -3.31
CA ARG A 152 -3.97 4.46 -4.50
C ARG A 152 -3.47 5.75 -5.12
N THR A 153 -3.48 5.81 -6.43
CA THR A 153 -3.11 7.03 -7.17
C THR A 153 -4.30 7.51 -7.98
N THR A 154 -4.40 8.82 -8.17
CA THR A 154 -5.39 9.41 -9.09
C THR A 154 -4.93 10.78 -9.56
N ASN A 155 -5.39 11.18 -10.74
CA ASN A 155 -5.21 12.52 -11.29
C ASN A 155 -6.41 13.44 -10.99
N HIS A 156 -7.49 12.91 -10.40
CA HIS A 156 -8.73 13.61 -10.12
C HIS A 156 -8.80 14.06 -8.66
N GLU A 157 -9.05 15.33 -8.40
CA GLU A 157 -9.21 15.87 -7.04
C GLU A 157 -10.52 15.36 -6.38
N GLU A 158 -11.58 15.18 -7.17
CA GLU A 158 -12.86 14.62 -6.71
C GLU A 158 -12.91 13.10 -6.96
N TYR A 159 -12.25 12.33 -6.12
CA TYR A 159 -12.14 10.87 -6.27
C TYR A 159 -12.96 10.09 -5.23
N GLN A 160 -13.42 10.74 -4.18
CA GLN A 160 -14.21 10.06 -3.15
C GLN A 160 -15.65 9.89 -3.64
N LYS A 161 -16.11 8.64 -3.66
CA LYS A 161 -17.54 8.34 -3.88
C LYS A 161 -18.34 8.91 -2.72
N ASP A 162 -19.47 9.58 -3.05
CA ASP A 162 -20.39 10.10 -2.06
C ASP A 162 -20.73 9.04 -1.00
N ARG A 163 -20.69 9.49 0.24
CA ARG A 163 -20.99 8.68 1.41
C ARG A 163 -22.50 8.74 1.73
N THR A 164 -23.32 8.46 0.76
CA THR A 164 -24.75 8.27 1.01
C THR A 164 -25.07 6.84 1.39
#